data_04bf4ec8d73dad3b94b8f19f042a4ef4
#
_entry.id   04bf4ec8d73dad3b94b8f19f042a4ef4
#
_cell.length_a   1.000
_cell.length_b   1.000
_cell.length_c   1.000
_cell.angle_alpha   90.00
_cell.angle_beta   90.00
_cell.angle_gamma   90.00
#
_symmetry.space_group_name_H-M   'P 1'
#
loop_
_entity.id
_entity.type
_entity.pdbx_description
1 polymer ?
#
loop_
_entity_poly.entity_id
_entity_poly.type
_entity_poly.pdbx_seq_one_letter_code
_entity_poly.pdbx_strand_id
1 'polypeptide(L)'
;MLFIYRHTAVYMGVHHVSWLSTASGLEDEYIHAAALAWLVGDEDVIEIERMDSYHGSPIHLIKAELKRRGPATKSLSHLGAEVLESIKQELDTRMDENNVIHIRLDLLDLLAGKVSLTKPGDRPTVKGKAKLEVYPGNNPIDVANTTLEQAIKGASVRVP
;
A
#
# COMPACT_ATOMS: atom_id res chain seq x y z
N MET A 1 31.66 11.44 11.33
CA MET A 1 31.06 11.20 10.93
C MET A 1 30.44 11.35 10.54
N LEU A 2 30.46 11.41 10.25
CA LEU A 2 29.68 11.43 9.88
C LEU A 2 29.19 11.02 9.33
N PHE A 3 29.38 10.62 8.92
CA PHE A 3 28.73 10.07 8.42
C PHE A 3 27.75 9.99 8.53
N ILE A 4 27.90 10.22 8.68
CA ILE A 4 26.67 10.25 8.87
C ILE A 4 25.62 10.97 8.13
N TYR A 5 25.53 11.70 7.71
CA TYR A 5 24.63 12.33 7.11
C TYR A 5 24.31 12.11 5.83
N ARG A 6 24.91 12.03 5.09
CA ARG A 6 24.68 11.80 3.75
C ARG A 6 23.78 10.66 3.50
N HIS A 7 23.74 9.80 4.39
CA HIS A 7 22.79 8.77 4.30
C HIS A 7 21.39 9.20 4.35
N THR A 8 21.14 10.37 4.80
CA THR A 8 19.83 10.88 5.00
C THR A 8 18.95 10.79 3.77
N ALA A 9 19.52 11.06 2.61
CA ALA A 9 18.76 10.98 1.37
C ALA A 9 18.19 9.59 1.13
N VAL A 10 18.93 8.57 1.54
CA VAL A 10 18.52 7.18 1.36
C VAL A 10 17.31 6.84 2.19
N TYR A 11 17.13 7.51 3.32
CA TYR A 11 16.07 7.16 4.24
C TYR A 11 14.79 7.92 4.04
N MET A 12 14.71 8.74 3.03
CA MET A 12 13.53 9.51 2.83
C MET A 12 12.37 8.68 2.33
N GLY A 13 12.52 7.74 1.56
CA GLY A 13 11.58 6.74 1.18
C GLY A 13 10.12 7.15 1.21
N VAL A 14 9.28 6.32 1.82
CA VAL A 14 7.84 6.53 1.82
C VAL A 14 7.42 7.56 2.86
N HIS A 15 6.53 8.49 2.45
CA HIS A 15 5.93 9.48 3.33
C HIS A 15 4.70 8.89 4.02
N HIS A 16 3.79 8.34 3.25
CA HIS A 16 2.63 7.64 3.80
C HIS A 16 2.13 6.59 2.81
N VAL A 17 1.39 5.61 3.35
CA VAL A 17 0.77 4.54 2.58
C VAL A 17 -0.71 4.50 2.93
N SER A 18 -1.57 4.38 1.92
CA SER A 18 -3.00 4.25 2.12
C SER A 18 -3.56 3.09 1.32
N TRP A 19 -4.59 2.47 1.86
CA TRP A 19 -5.30 1.37 1.23
C TRP A 19 -6.79 1.66 1.26
N LEU A 20 -7.49 1.27 0.20
CA LEU A 20 -8.93 1.46 0.08
C LEU A 20 -9.57 0.22 -0.49
N SER A 21 -10.58 -0.29 0.22
CA SER A 21 -11.48 -1.33 -0.28
C SER A 21 -12.90 -0.78 -0.26
N THR A 22 -13.70 -1.15 -1.25
CA THR A 22 -15.10 -0.72 -1.33
C THR A 22 -16.00 -1.94 -1.20
N ALA A 23 -16.91 -1.91 -0.25
CA ALA A 23 -17.90 -2.95 -0.05
C ALA A 23 -19.29 -2.43 -0.41
N SER A 24 -20.07 -3.23 -1.12
CA SER A 24 -21.46 -2.87 -1.38
C SER A 24 -22.28 -2.98 -0.09
N GLY A 25 -23.49 -2.43 -0.10
CA GLY A 25 -24.37 -2.52 1.07
C GLY A 25 -24.79 -3.95 1.42
N LEU A 26 -24.56 -4.91 0.52
CA LEU A 26 -24.90 -6.31 0.75
C LEU A 26 -23.70 -7.13 1.24
N GLU A 27 -22.49 -6.57 1.19
CA GLU A 27 -21.28 -7.25 1.64
C GLU A 27 -21.03 -6.92 3.10
N ASP A 28 -20.29 -7.82 3.76
CA ASP A 28 -19.85 -7.60 5.13
C ASP A 28 -18.60 -6.72 5.14
N GLU A 29 -18.76 -5.45 5.49
CA GLU A 29 -17.65 -4.50 5.53
C GLU A 29 -16.61 -4.88 6.57
N TYR A 30 -16.97 -5.64 7.60
CA TYR A 30 -16.03 -6.07 8.63
C TYR A 30 -15.05 -7.13 8.12
N ILE A 31 -15.44 -7.91 7.12
CA ILE A 31 -14.54 -8.86 6.47
C ILE A 31 -13.45 -8.08 5.71
N HIS A 32 -13.86 -7.02 5.00
CA HIS A 32 -12.90 -6.14 4.32
C HIS A 32 -11.97 -5.47 5.33
N ALA A 33 -12.52 -5.00 6.45
CA ALA A 33 -11.73 -4.36 7.49
C ALA A 33 -10.71 -5.32 8.09
N ALA A 34 -11.09 -6.57 8.33
CA ALA A 34 -10.17 -7.57 8.85
C ALA A 34 -9.05 -7.87 7.86
N ALA A 35 -9.37 -7.93 6.57
CA ALA A 35 -8.36 -8.15 5.53
C ALA A 35 -7.35 -7.01 5.49
N LEU A 36 -7.80 -5.76 5.56
CA LEU A 36 -6.89 -4.61 5.58
C LEU A 36 -6.08 -4.55 6.86
N ALA A 37 -6.67 -4.88 8.01
CA ALA A 37 -5.95 -4.92 9.28
C ALA A 37 -4.83 -5.95 9.23
N TRP A 38 -5.10 -7.12 8.66
CA TRP A 38 -4.07 -8.15 8.46
C TRP A 38 -2.97 -7.64 7.53
N LEU A 39 -3.35 -6.98 6.43
CA LEU A 39 -2.39 -6.48 5.44
C LEU A 39 -1.44 -5.45 6.06
N VAL A 40 -1.97 -4.45 6.75
CA VAL A 40 -1.15 -3.39 7.31
C VAL A 40 -0.56 -3.75 8.66
N GLY A 41 -1.11 -4.76 9.34
CA GLY A 41 -0.60 -5.19 10.64
C GLY A 41 -1.08 -4.35 11.81
N ASP A 42 -2.15 -3.59 11.65
CA ASP A 42 -2.66 -2.70 12.70
C ASP A 42 -4.16 -2.46 12.49
N GLU A 43 -4.98 -2.97 13.38
CA GLU A 43 -6.43 -2.79 13.27
C GLU A 43 -6.88 -1.37 13.66
N ASP A 44 -6.06 -0.66 14.42
CA ASP A 44 -6.44 0.67 14.92
C ASP A 44 -6.44 1.74 13.83
N VAL A 45 -5.79 1.49 12.70
CA VAL A 45 -5.76 2.45 11.59
C VAL A 45 -6.86 2.23 10.57
N ILE A 46 -7.73 1.25 10.79
CA ILE A 46 -8.81 0.93 9.86
C ILE A 46 -10.01 1.81 10.16
N GLU A 47 -10.53 2.45 9.13
CA GLU A 47 -11.72 3.27 9.20
C GLU A 47 -12.75 2.76 8.21
N ILE A 48 -14.01 2.76 8.63
CA ILE A 48 -15.13 2.39 7.77
C ILE A 48 -16.01 3.62 7.63
N GLU A 49 -16.21 4.04 6.39
CA GLU A 49 -17.06 5.19 6.08
C GLU A 49 -18.22 4.73 5.22
N ARG A 50 -19.43 5.03 5.64
CA ARG A 50 -20.62 4.74 4.83
C ARG A 50 -20.94 5.94 3.96
N MET A 51 -21.27 5.68 2.70
CA MET A 51 -21.73 6.73 1.80
C MET A 51 -22.68 6.13 0.76
N ASP A 52 -23.38 6.98 0.04
CA ASP A 52 -24.21 6.54 -1.06
C ASP A 52 -23.41 6.60 -2.35
N SER A 53 -23.58 5.58 -3.21
CA SER A 53 -22.96 5.59 -4.52
C SER A 53 -23.64 6.64 -5.40
N TYR A 54 -23.03 6.88 -6.56
CA TYR A 54 -23.59 7.81 -7.54
C TYR A 54 -25.07 7.51 -7.86
N HIS A 55 -25.45 6.23 -7.85
CA HIS A 55 -26.82 5.79 -8.12
C HIS A 55 -27.68 5.68 -6.87
N GLY A 56 -27.21 6.15 -5.72
CA GLY A 56 -27.96 6.16 -4.48
C GLY A 56 -27.92 4.87 -3.69
N SER A 57 -27.16 3.87 -4.11
CA SER A 57 -27.01 2.63 -3.35
C SER A 57 -25.99 2.82 -2.23
N PRO A 58 -26.24 2.27 -1.03
CA PRO A 58 -25.26 2.39 0.06
C PRO A 58 -24.01 1.60 -0.25
N ILE A 59 -22.87 2.20 0.07
CA ILE A 59 -21.58 1.54 -0.01
C ILE A 59 -20.77 1.86 1.23
N HIS A 60 -19.81 1.00 1.55
CA HIS A 60 -18.85 1.25 2.62
C HIS A 60 -17.45 1.38 2.01
N LEU A 61 -16.76 2.42 2.45
CA LEU A 61 -15.35 2.60 2.12
C LEU A 61 -14.55 2.15 3.33
N ILE A 62 -13.70 1.16 3.14
CA ILE A 62 -12.83 0.65 4.18
C ILE A 62 -11.43 1.15 3.88
N LYS A 63 -10.89 1.98 4.78
CA LYS A 63 -9.64 2.69 4.56
C LYS A 63 -8.63 2.34 5.62
N ALA A 64 -7.37 2.32 5.21
CA ALA A 64 -6.23 2.24 6.13
C ALA A 64 -5.23 3.30 5.70
N GLU A 65 -4.84 4.18 6.62
CA GLU A 65 -3.85 5.21 6.34
C GLU A 65 -2.73 5.15 7.35
N LEU A 66 -1.52 5.05 6.85
CA LEU A 66 -0.30 5.00 7.65
C LEU A 66 0.51 6.24 7.30
N LYS A 67 0.43 7.25 8.17
CA LYS A 67 0.96 8.58 7.89
C LYS A 67 2.37 8.82 8.39
N ARG A 68 2.94 7.87 9.14
CA ARG A 68 4.31 7.96 9.63
C ARG A 68 5.20 7.03 8.85
N ARG A 69 6.44 7.45 8.65
CA ARG A 69 7.40 6.69 7.84
C ARG A 69 7.62 5.26 8.34
N GLY A 70 7.83 5.10 9.64
CA GLY A 70 8.09 3.78 10.20
C GLY A 70 6.97 2.77 9.93
N PRO A 71 5.75 3.05 10.43
CA PRO A 71 4.62 2.17 10.16
C PRO A 71 4.31 2.01 8.67
N ALA A 72 4.46 3.07 7.87
CA ALA A 72 4.22 3.01 6.43
C ALA A 72 5.21 2.05 5.75
N THR A 73 6.49 2.17 6.08
CA THR A 73 7.53 1.27 5.54
C THR A 73 7.26 -0.17 5.95
N LYS A 74 6.89 -0.37 7.21
CA LYS A 74 6.60 -1.71 7.72
C LYS A 74 5.40 -2.32 6.98
N SER A 75 4.38 -1.52 6.70
CA SER A 75 3.21 -2.02 5.99
C SER A 75 3.56 -2.46 4.56
N LEU A 76 4.47 -1.75 3.90
CA LEU A 76 4.94 -2.18 2.59
C LEU A 76 5.65 -3.53 2.66
N SER A 77 6.44 -3.76 3.71
CA SER A 77 7.11 -5.05 3.90
C SER A 77 6.12 -6.20 4.00
N HIS A 78 4.92 -5.93 4.47
CA HIS A 78 3.87 -6.95 4.59
C HIS A 78 3.37 -7.47 3.24
N LEU A 79 3.66 -6.77 2.14
CA LEU A 79 3.32 -7.27 0.81
C LEU A 79 4.14 -8.51 0.43
N GLY A 80 5.29 -8.68 1.05
CA GLY A 80 6.18 -9.80 0.76
C GLY A 80 7.20 -9.48 -0.33
N ALA A 81 8.34 -10.15 -0.28
CA ALA A 81 9.46 -9.85 -1.17
C ALA A 81 9.11 -10.03 -2.65
N GLU A 82 8.36 -11.08 -2.97
CA GLU A 82 8.01 -11.38 -4.35
C GLU A 82 7.12 -10.31 -4.97
N VAL A 83 6.10 -9.86 -4.23
CA VAL A 83 5.19 -8.81 -4.69
C VAL A 83 5.95 -7.49 -4.82
N LEU A 84 6.78 -7.16 -3.85
CA LEU A 84 7.57 -5.92 -3.87
C LEU A 84 8.55 -5.91 -5.04
N GLU A 85 9.16 -7.04 -5.35
CA GLU A 85 10.06 -7.16 -6.49
C GLU A 85 9.31 -6.91 -7.81
N SER A 86 8.09 -7.44 -7.92
CA SER A 86 7.26 -7.22 -9.10
C SER A 86 6.87 -5.75 -9.25
N ILE A 87 6.54 -5.08 -8.16
CA ILE A 87 6.24 -3.64 -8.18
C ILE A 87 7.47 -2.86 -8.65
N LYS A 88 8.64 -3.23 -8.14
CA LYS A 88 9.89 -2.58 -8.48
C LYS A 88 10.18 -2.66 -9.97
N GLN A 89 9.89 -3.80 -10.59
CA GLN A 89 10.08 -4.00 -12.02
C GLN A 89 9.12 -3.18 -12.88
N GLU A 90 8.01 -2.73 -12.30
CA GLU A 90 6.97 -2.00 -13.03
C GLU A 90 6.84 -0.53 -12.59
N LEU A 91 7.87 0.01 -11.95
CA LEU A 91 7.79 1.37 -11.40
C LEU A 91 7.47 2.43 -12.44
N ASP A 92 7.96 2.29 -13.65
CA ASP A 92 7.71 3.25 -14.71
C ASP A 92 6.24 3.37 -15.07
N THR A 93 5.45 2.32 -14.89
CA THR A 93 4.00 2.34 -15.15
C THR A 93 3.17 2.55 -13.88
N ARG A 94 3.73 2.28 -12.70
CA ARG A 94 3.00 2.38 -11.45
C ARG A 94 3.16 3.72 -10.75
N MET A 95 4.20 4.44 -11.07
CA MET A 95 4.51 5.70 -10.40
C MET A 95 3.96 6.87 -11.19
N ASP A 96 3.25 7.78 -10.52
CA ASP A 96 2.69 8.95 -11.17
C ASP A 96 3.58 10.19 -10.99
N GLU A 97 3.15 11.29 -11.58
CA GLU A 97 3.90 12.56 -11.55
C GLU A 97 3.96 13.19 -10.16
N ASN A 98 3.13 12.71 -9.24
CA ASN A 98 3.10 13.20 -7.85
C ASN A 98 3.92 12.31 -6.92
N ASN A 99 4.76 11.44 -7.49
CA ASN A 99 5.63 10.52 -6.74
C ASN A 99 4.83 9.53 -5.89
N VAL A 100 3.70 9.08 -6.42
CA VAL A 100 2.87 8.07 -5.78
C VAL A 100 2.98 6.76 -6.56
N ILE A 101 3.30 5.68 -5.85
CA ILE A 101 3.29 4.33 -6.42
C ILE A 101 1.88 3.78 -6.25
N HIS A 102 1.27 3.38 -7.35
CA HIS A 102 -0.07 2.79 -7.34
C HIS A 102 0.02 1.27 -7.34
N ILE A 103 -0.72 0.66 -6.42
CA ILE A 103 -0.71 -0.78 -6.20
C ILE A 103 -2.15 -1.28 -6.21
N ARG A 104 -2.40 -2.40 -6.89
CA ARG A 104 -3.71 -3.04 -6.87
C ARG A 104 -3.55 -4.47 -6.44
N LEU A 105 -4.26 -4.83 -5.39
CA LEU A 105 -4.27 -6.20 -4.89
C LEU A 105 -5.61 -6.85 -5.21
N ASP A 106 -5.58 -8.15 -5.43
CA ASP A 106 -6.79 -8.93 -5.61
C ASP A 106 -7.51 -9.05 -4.27
N LEU A 107 -8.75 -8.58 -4.21
CA LEU A 107 -9.51 -8.59 -2.96
C LEU A 107 -9.81 -10.01 -2.49
N LEU A 108 -10.22 -10.89 -3.39
CA LEU A 108 -10.58 -12.25 -3.00
C LEU A 108 -9.39 -13.01 -2.45
N ASP A 109 -8.22 -12.84 -3.07
CA ASP A 109 -6.99 -13.44 -2.54
C ASP A 109 -6.64 -12.85 -1.19
N LEU A 110 -6.80 -11.54 -1.02
CA LEU A 110 -6.50 -10.90 0.25
C LEU A 110 -7.41 -11.43 1.37
N LEU A 111 -8.70 -11.63 1.07
CA LEU A 111 -9.64 -12.21 2.03
C LEU A 111 -9.24 -13.63 2.43
N ALA A 112 -8.53 -14.33 1.55
CA ALA A 112 -8.03 -15.68 1.82
C ALA A 112 -6.64 -15.68 2.46
N GLY A 113 -6.11 -14.49 2.81
CA GLY A 113 -4.81 -14.38 3.46
C GLY A 113 -3.62 -14.41 2.52
N LYS A 114 -3.84 -14.05 1.25
CA LYS A 114 -2.78 -14.05 0.23
C LYS A 114 -2.68 -12.68 -0.43
N VAL A 115 -1.47 -12.16 -0.55
CA VAL A 115 -1.22 -10.90 -1.24
C VAL A 115 -0.88 -11.19 -2.69
N SER A 116 -1.73 -10.72 -3.61
CA SER A 116 -1.55 -10.93 -5.06
C SER A 116 -1.82 -9.64 -5.80
N LEU A 117 -0.89 -9.25 -6.67
CA LEU A 117 -1.10 -8.11 -7.57
C LEU A 117 -2.14 -8.47 -8.61
N THR A 118 -2.95 -7.49 -8.99
CA THR A 118 -3.94 -7.67 -10.03
C THR A 118 -4.03 -6.41 -10.89
N LYS A 119 -4.77 -6.52 -11.98
CA LYS A 119 -5.01 -5.40 -12.88
C LYS A 119 -6.46 -4.93 -12.73
N PRO A 120 -6.76 -3.68 -13.10
CA PRO A 120 -8.15 -3.22 -13.14
C PRO A 120 -8.96 -4.09 -14.09
N GLY A 121 -10.20 -4.38 -13.74
CA GLY A 121 -11.10 -5.10 -14.64
C GLY A 121 -11.97 -6.10 -13.93
N ASP A 122 -11.79 -7.37 -14.23
CA ASP A 122 -12.77 -8.40 -13.94
C ASP A 122 -12.95 -8.76 -12.47
N ARG A 123 -11.95 -8.54 -11.64
CA ARG A 123 -12.00 -8.94 -10.23
C ARG A 123 -12.01 -7.73 -9.32
N PRO A 124 -12.68 -7.82 -8.16
CA PRO A 124 -12.65 -6.72 -7.20
C PRO A 124 -11.22 -6.53 -6.67
N THR A 125 -10.85 -5.27 -6.47
CA THR A 125 -9.49 -4.91 -6.09
C THR A 125 -9.45 -4.07 -4.84
N VAL A 126 -8.31 -4.15 -4.13
CA VAL A 126 -7.94 -3.22 -3.08
C VAL A 126 -6.89 -2.28 -3.68
N LYS A 127 -7.14 -0.99 -3.56
CA LYS A 127 -6.25 0.03 -4.12
C LYS A 127 -5.29 0.53 -3.06
N GLY A 128 -4.02 0.56 -3.39
CA GLY A 128 -2.99 1.08 -2.52
C GLY A 128 -2.25 2.23 -3.17
N LYS A 129 -1.82 3.17 -2.34
CA LYS A 129 -1.00 4.31 -2.76
C LYS A 129 0.14 4.48 -1.78
N ALA A 130 1.35 4.49 -2.29
CA ALA A 130 2.53 4.78 -1.49
C ALA A 130 3.11 6.11 -1.95
N LYS A 131 2.93 7.14 -1.15
CA LYS A 131 3.46 8.47 -1.44
C LYS A 131 4.90 8.53 -1.01
N LEU A 132 5.77 8.85 -1.96
CA LEU A 132 7.20 8.98 -1.70
C LEU A 132 7.56 10.42 -1.31
N GLU A 133 8.58 10.52 -0.48
CA GLU A 133 9.19 11.80 -0.12
C GLU A 133 10.43 11.96 -0.98
N VAL A 134 10.35 12.86 -1.97
CA VAL A 134 11.44 13.10 -2.93
C VAL A 134 11.89 14.54 -2.81
N TYR A 135 13.15 14.73 -2.42
CA TYR A 135 13.69 16.08 -2.28
C TYR A 135 14.23 16.61 -3.62
N PRO A 136 14.30 17.93 -3.76
CA PRO A 136 14.87 18.52 -4.97
C PRO A 136 16.24 17.96 -5.29
N GLY A 137 16.44 17.62 -6.55
CA GLY A 137 17.70 17.04 -7.00
C GLY A 137 17.73 15.50 -6.97
N ASN A 138 16.80 14.87 -6.30
CA ASN A 138 16.73 13.41 -6.29
C ASN A 138 15.86 12.91 -7.44
N ASN A 139 16.22 11.76 -7.97
CA ASN A 139 15.44 11.11 -9.00
C ASN A 139 14.33 10.29 -8.36
N PRO A 140 13.05 10.54 -8.67
CA PRO A 140 11.94 9.81 -8.04
C PRO A 140 12.01 8.30 -8.20
N ILE A 141 12.44 7.81 -9.35
CA ILE A 141 12.56 6.37 -9.59
C ILE A 141 13.63 5.75 -8.69
N ASP A 142 14.75 6.46 -8.49
CA ASP A 142 15.81 5.97 -7.61
C ASP A 142 15.33 5.90 -6.16
N VAL A 143 14.58 6.91 -5.72
CA VAL A 143 13.99 6.91 -4.38
C VAL A 143 13.01 5.75 -4.23
N ALA A 144 12.18 5.52 -5.25
CA ALA A 144 11.23 4.41 -5.25
C ALA A 144 11.94 3.06 -5.17
N ASN A 145 12.98 2.87 -5.98
CA ASN A 145 13.78 1.64 -5.95
C ASN A 145 14.37 1.39 -4.57
N THR A 146 14.99 2.41 -3.99
CA THR A 146 15.59 2.29 -2.66
C THR A 146 14.53 1.96 -1.60
N THR A 147 13.38 2.61 -1.67
CA THR A 147 12.27 2.37 -0.74
C THR A 147 11.79 0.93 -0.82
N LEU A 148 11.59 0.43 -2.03
CA LEU A 148 11.13 -0.94 -2.23
C LEU A 148 12.19 -1.95 -1.80
N GLU A 149 13.46 -1.68 -2.05
CA GLU A 149 14.54 -2.55 -1.58
C GLU A 149 14.60 -2.64 -0.06
N GLN A 150 14.38 -1.52 0.63
CA GLN A 150 14.30 -1.51 2.08
C GLN A 150 13.10 -2.32 2.58
N ALA A 151 11.96 -2.18 1.93
CA ALA A 151 10.78 -2.95 2.27
C ALA A 151 11.00 -4.45 2.04
N ILE A 152 11.69 -4.82 0.97
CA ILE A 152 12.03 -6.21 0.69
C ILE A 152 12.91 -6.79 1.79
N LYS A 153 13.90 -6.02 2.25
CA LYS A 153 14.77 -6.48 3.34
C LYS A 153 14.01 -6.73 4.63
N GLY A 154 12.97 -5.95 4.87
CA GLY A 154 12.12 -6.12 6.06
C GLY A 154 11.01 -7.12 5.88
N ALA A 155 10.85 -7.68 4.68
CA ALA A 155 9.75 -8.59 4.40
C ALA A 155 9.95 -9.93 5.08
N SER A 156 8.86 -10.49 5.58
CA SER A 156 8.86 -11.83 6.17
C SER A 156 7.66 -12.59 5.63
N VAL A 157 7.74 -13.91 5.72
CA VAL A 157 6.62 -14.75 5.31
C VAL A 157 5.45 -14.51 6.26
N ARG A 158 4.29 -14.18 5.69
CA ARG A 158 3.08 -13.94 6.47
C ARG A 158 2.23 -15.19 6.50
N VAL A 159 1.64 -15.45 7.66
CA VAL A 159 0.70 -16.56 7.83
C VAL A 159 -0.71 -15.97 7.79
N PRO A 160 -1.59 -16.52 6.98
CA PRO A 160 -2.98 -16.03 6.88
C PRO A 160 -3.72 -16.03 8.21
#